data_4e4be1fe95e2d2ba26896073389d1450
#
_entry.id   4e4be1fe95e2d2ba26896073389d1450
#
_cell.length_a   1.000
_cell.length_b   1.000
_cell.length_c   1.000
_cell.angle_alpha   90.00
_cell.angle_beta   90.00
_cell.angle_gamma   90.00
#
_symmetry.space_group_name_H-M   'P 1'
#
loop_
_entity.id
_entity.type
_entity.pdbx_description
1 polymer ?
#
loop_
_entity_poly.entity_id
_entity_poly.type
_entity_poly.pdbx_seq_one_letter_code
_entity_poly.pdbx_strand_id
1 'polypeptide(L)'
;GDVYKRQCVIIASPWEWHVPMSVAAMKAGVPYVGVEVSAANTLEECWDLVNVSEATGSHLNIMENVCYRRDCMAALNMVRQGLFGEILHGGCGYEHDLREVKFNDGTHYNYVPGSGALRMGPTAFAEAQWRTNHSVHRNGDIYPTHGIGPIAHCMDINRGNRFLSLSAMATQSRGLHKFI
;
A
#
# COMPACT_ATOMS: atom_id res chain seq x y z
N GLY A 1 20.99 19.56 25.73
CA GLY A 1 21.01 18.13 25.52
C GLY A 1 20.70 17.85 24.07
N ASP A 2 21.60 17.19 23.37
CA ASP A 2 21.43 16.84 21.96
C ASP A 2 20.21 15.95 21.82
N VAL A 3 19.15 16.54 21.28
CA VAL A 3 18.02 15.75 20.78
C VAL A 3 18.58 14.95 19.60
N TYR A 4 18.72 13.64 19.77
CA TYR A 4 19.01 12.74 18.67
C TYR A 4 17.96 13.00 17.58
N LYS A 5 18.37 13.68 16.51
CA LYS A 5 17.50 13.89 15.35
C LYS A 5 17.16 12.51 14.80
N ARG A 6 15.91 12.12 14.88
CA ARG A 6 15.45 10.87 14.26
C ARG A 6 15.72 10.97 12.78
N GLN A 7 16.54 10.06 12.26
CA GLN A 7 16.93 10.07 10.86
C GLN A 7 15.88 9.40 9.97
N CYS A 8 15.04 8.53 10.54
CA CYS A 8 14.03 7.81 9.81
C CYS A 8 12.80 7.58 10.69
N VAL A 9 11.62 7.67 10.08
CA VAL A 9 10.34 7.27 10.69
C VAL A 9 9.66 6.30 9.75
N ILE A 10 9.16 5.18 10.29
CA ILE A 10 8.35 4.19 9.58
C ILE A 10 6.93 4.27 10.13
N ILE A 11 5.96 4.40 9.24
CA ILE A 11 4.54 4.55 9.54
C ILE A 11 3.80 3.32 9.04
N ALA A 12 3.22 2.57 9.97
CA ALA A 12 2.44 1.35 9.73
C ALA A 12 1.15 1.36 10.56
N SER A 13 0.54 2.53 10.66
CA SER A 13 -0.74 2.78 11.34
C SER A 13 -1.94 2.38 10.46
N PRO A 14 -3.20 2.52 10.92
CA PRO A 14 -4.36 2.51 10.02
C PRO A 14 -4.25 3.57 8.93
N TRP A 15 -4.84 3.30 7.76
CA TRP A 15 -4.62 4.10 6.54
C TRP A 15 -4.96 5.58 6.68
N GLU A 16 -5.99 5.91 7.44
CA GLU A 16 -6.40 7.30 7.71
C GLU A 16 -5.32 8.13 8.42
N TRP A 17 -4.34 7.46 9.05
CA TRP A 17 -3.24 8.12 9.76
C TRP A 17 -1.95 8.18 8.95
N HIS A 18 -1.87 7.51 7.80
CA HIS A 18 -0.64 7.49 6.99
C HIS A 18 -0.22 8.90 6.57
N VAL A 19 -1.12 9.67 5.97
CA VAL A 19 -0.81 11.01 5.49
C VAL A 19 -0.60 12.01 6.62
N PRO A 20 -1.49 12.13 7.62
CA PRO A 20 -1.25 13.06 8.74
C PRO A 20 0.08 12.81 9.45
N MET A 21 0.44 11.55 9.69
CA MET A 21 1.69 11.20 10.37
C MET A 21 2.91 11.44 9.47
N SER A 22 2.83 11.13 8.18
CA SER A 22 3.92 11.40 7.22
C SER A 22 4.19 12.89 7.09
N VAL A 23 3.15 13.68 6.93
CA VAL A 23 3.24 15.14 6.83
C VAL A 23 3.81 15.73 8.11
N ALA A 24 3.36 15.29 9.28
CA ALA A 24 3.89 15.74 10.57
C ALA A 24 5.37 15.41 10.72
N ALA A 25 5.79 14.19 10.34
CA ALA A 25 7.19 13.77 10.41
C ALA A 25 8.09 14.61 9.48
N MET A 26 7.67 14.81 8.22
CA MET A 26 8.40 15.63 7.25
C MET A 26 8.52 17.09 7.71
N LYS A 27 7.43 17.70 8.18
CA LYS A 27 7.43 19.07 8.72
C LYS A 27 8.27 19.20 9.99
N ALA A 28 8.42 18.13 10.77
CA ALA A 28 9.32 18.10 11.92
C ALA A 28 10.80 17.94 11.54
N GLY A 29 11.13 17.90 10.24
CA GLY A 29 12.50 17.82 9.74
C GLY A 29 13.08 16.40 9.77
N VAL A 30 12.25 15.38 9.76
CA VAL A 30 12.73 13.98 9.58
C VAL A 30 13.13 13.78 8.12
N PRO A 31 14.40 13.44 7.84
CA PRO A 31 14.87 13.36 6.46
C PRO A 31 14.35 12.17 5.66
N TYR A 32 14.01 11.07 6.34
CA TYR A 32 13.50 9.85 5.67
C TYR A 32 12.21 9.36 6.32
N VAL A 33 11.15 9.28 5.53
CA VAL A 33 9.84 8.79 5.98
C VAL A 33 9.43 7.61 5.12
N GLY A 34 9.23 6.46 5.73
CA GLY A 34 8.64 5.27 5.11
C GLY A 34 7.19 5.15 5.52
N VAL A 35 6.29 4.95 4.57
CA VAL A 35 4.87 4.73 4.85
C VAL A 35 4.39 3.45 4.21
N GLU A 36 3.62 2.65 4.95
CA GLU A 36 2.98 1.43 4.45
C GLU A 36 1.91 1.74 3.40
N VAL A 37 1.60 0.74 2.61
CA VAL A 37 0.50 0.78 1.64
C VAL A 37 -0.87 0.62 2.35
N SER A 38 -1.87 1.34 1.90
CA SER A 38 -1.89 2.43 0.92
C SER A 38 -1.36 3.70 1.55
N ALA A 39 -0.50 4.41 0.82
CA ALA A 39 0.11 5.64 1.36
C ALA A 39 -0.90 6.76 1.58
N ALA A 40 -1.95 6.83 0.75
CA ALA A 40 -3.00 7.84 0.81
C ALA A 40 -4.36 7.24 0.43
N ASN A 41 -5.45 7.88 0.83
CA ASN A 41 -6.82 7.46 0.56
C ASN A 41 -7.54 8.34 -0.47
N THR A 42 -7.07 9.56 -0.67
CA THR A 42 -7.65 10.53 -1.61
C THR A 42 -6.58 11.14 -2.51
N LEU A 43 -7.01 11.78 -3.59
CA LEU A 43 -6.09 12.49 -4.49
C LEU A 43 -5.44 13.70 -3.81
N GLU A 44 -6.19 14.40 -2.98
CA GLU A 44 -5.70 15.52 -2.18
C GLU A 44 -4.57 15.06 -1.24
N GLU A 45 -4.77 13.95 -0.55
CA GLU A 45 -3.75 13.35 0.30
C GLU A 45 -2.48 12.96 -0.47
N CYS A 46 -2.62 12.47 -1.70
CA CYS A 46 -1.46 12.20 -2.56
C CYS A 46 -0.67 13.48 -2.85
N TRP A 47 -1.35 14.57 -3.15
CA TRP A 47 -0.71 15.87 -3.38
C TRP A 47 -0.09 16.46 -2.11
N ASP A 48 -0.72 16.27 -0.95
CA ASP A 48 -0.14 16.69 0.33
C ASP A 48 1.20 16.00 0.59
N LEU A 49 1.28 14.70 0.36
CA LEU A 49 2.53 13.94 0.50
C LEU A 49 3.63 14.47 -0.42
N VAL A 50 3.33 14.69 -1.69
CA VAL A 50 4.29 15.20 -2.68
C VAL A 50 4.73 16.62 -2.32
N ASN A 51 3.77 17.52 -2.14
CA ASN A 51 4.05 18.93 -1.88
C ASN A 51 4.88 19.14 -0.59
N VAL A 52 4.57 18.39 0.47
CA VAL A 52 5.31 18.49 1.73
C VAL A 52 6.69 17.87 1.60
N SER A 53 6.83 16.75 0.88
CA SER A 53 8.14 16.14 0.60
C SER A 53 9.04 17.12 -0.15
N GLU A 54 8.53 17.75 -1.20
CA GLU A 54 9.27 18.75 -1.98
C GLU A 54 9.61 20.01 -1.17
N ALA A 55 8.65 20.53 -0.40
CA ALA A 55 8.84 21.74 0.41
C ALA A 55 9.84 21.56 1.57
N THR A 56 9.91 20.35 2.13
CA THR A 56 10.80 20.05 3.28
C THR A 56 12.13 19.45 2.86
N GLY A 57 12.22 18.91 1.64
CA GLY A 57 13.36 18.11 1.20
C GLY A 57 13.44 16.73 1.86
N SER A 58 12.40 16.31 2.59
CA SER A 58 12.32 14.99 3.18
C SER A 58 12.05 13.94 2.10
N HIS A 59 12.75 12.83 2.15
CA HIS A 59 12.51 11.70 1.26
C HIS A 59 11.37 10.85 1.79
N LEU A 60 10.25 10.81 1.04
CA LEU A 60 9.13 9.94 1.32
C LEU A 60 9.23 8.67 0.46
N ASN A 61 9.13 7.51 1.08
CA ASN A 61 9.12 6.22 0.41
C ASN A 61 7.85 5.43 0.77
N ILE A 62 7.14 4.98 -0.26
CA ILE A 62 6.03 4.02 -0.10
C ILE A 62 6.64 2.63 -0.01
N MET A 63 6.37 1.92 1.09
CA MET A 63 6.96 0.63 1.38
C MET A 63 6.20 -0.51 0.68
N GLU A 64 6.14 -0.46 -0.66
CA GLU A 64 5.51 -1.50 -1.46
C GLU A 64 6.38 -2.77 -1.50
N ASN A 65 6.12 -3.68 -0.57
CA ASN A 65 6.94 -4.86 -0.34
C ASN A 65 6.89 -5.89 -1.49
N VAL A 66 5.81 -5.93 -2.27
CA VAL A 66 5.66 -6.90 -3.37
C VAL A 66 6.69 -6.66 -4.46
N CYS A 67 7.13 -5.41 -4.67
CA CYS A 67 8.22 -5.09 -5.58
C CYS A 67 9.53 -5.82 -5.26
N TYR A 68 9.73 -6.20 -4.01
CA TYR A 68 10.96 -6.85 -3.50
C TYR A 68 10.82 -8.36 -3.30
N ARG A 69 9.71 -8.95 -3.70
CA ARG A 69 9.59 -10.41 -3.77
C ARG A 69 10.57 -10.96 -4.79
N ARG A 70 11.11 -12.15 -4.50
CA ARG A 70 12.14 -12.77 -5.35
C ARG A 70 11.68 -12.97 -6.80
N ASP A 71 10.44 -13.37 -6.99
CA ASP A 71 9.81 -13.56 -8.30
C ASP A 71 9.66 -12.22 -9.05
N CYS A 72 9.17 -11.18 -8.39
CA CYS A 72 9.04 -9.84 -8.96
C CYS A 72 10.41 -9.23 -9.31
N MET A 73 11.40 -9.40 -8.44
CA MET A 73 12.78 -8.96 -8.70
C MET A 73 13.44 -9.74 -9.85
N ALA A 74 13.17 -11.04 -9.93
CA ALA A 74 13.67 -11.85 -11.06
C ALA A 74 13.05 -11.37 -12.38
N ALA A 75 11.72 -11.17 -12.43
CA ALA A 75 11.03 -10.65 -13.61
C ALA A 75 11.59 -9.27 -14.03
N LEU A 76 11.76 -8.35 -13.08
CA LEU A 76 12.35 -7.05 -13.34
C LEU A 76 13.78 -7.14 -13.89
N ASN A 77 14.58 -8.05 -13.37
CA ASN A 77 15.93 -8.28 -13.88
C ASN A 77 15.92 -8.83 -15.31
N MET A 78 15.01 -9.73 -15.63
CA MET A 78 14.83 -10.24 -16.98
C MET A 78 14.39 -9.14 -17.96
N VAL A 79 13.49 -8.25 -17.54
CA VAL A 79 13.09 -7.06 -18.32
C VAL A 79 14.29 -6.18 -18.60
N ARG A 80 15.09 -5.87 -17.57
CA ARG A 80 16.30 -5.02 -17.69
C ARG A 80 17.36 -5.62 -18.59
N GLN A 81 17.42 -6.93 -18.69
CA GLN A 81 18.29 -7.65 -19.63
C GLN A 81 17.73 -7.73 -21.06
N GLY A 82 16.54 -7.19 -21.30
CA GLY A 82 15.90 -7.19 -22.60
C GLY A 82 15.37 -8.54 -23.06
N LEU A 83 15.23 -9.53 -22.16
CA LEU A 83 14.82 -10.89 -22.51
C LEU A 83 13.39 -10.96 -23.09
N PHE A 84 12.55 -9.98 -22.78
CA PHE A 84 11.18 -9.88 -23.29
C PHE A 84 11.05 -8.88 -24.46
N GLY A 85 12.15 -8.24 -24.87
CA GLY A 85 12.09 -7.14 -25.83
C GLY A 85 11.38 -5.89 -25.26
N GLU A 86 10.71 -5.15 -26.13
CA GLU A 86 9.92 -4.00 -25.72
C GLU A 86 8.65 -4.41 -24.97
N ILE A 87 8.43 -3.87 -23.78
CA ILE A 87 7.24 -4.19 -22.97
C ILE A 87 6.08 -3.30 -23.43
N LEU A 88 5.09 -3.88 -24.06
CA LEU A 88 3.92 -3.19 -24.61
C LEU A 88 2.70 -3.22 -23.68
N HIS A 89 2.60 -4.23 -22.82
CA HIS A 89 1.47 -4.44 -21.92
C HIS A 89 1.92 -5.11 -20.63
N GLY A 90 1.29 -4.73 -19.52
CA GLY A 90 1.45 -5.38 -18.24
C GLY A 90 0.09 -5.65 -17.59
N GLY A 91 -0.12 -6.87 -17.13
CA GLY A 91 -1.30 -7.27 -16.35
C GLY A 91 -0.90 -7.59 -14.92
N CYS A 92 -1.69 -7.13 -13.96
CA CYS A 92 -1.46 -7.39 -12.54
C CYS A 92 -2.78 -7.52 -11.78
N GLY A 93 -2.71 -8.15 -10.63
CA GLY A 93 -3.83 -8.26 -9.71
C GLY A 93 -3.33 -8.67 -8.33
N TYR A 94 -4.12 -8.35 -7.32
CA TYR A 94 -3.90 -8.79 -5.95
C TYR A 94 -5.20 -9.32 -5.39
N GLU A 95 -5.25 -10.63 -5.18
CA GLU A 95 -6.41 -11.31 -4.63
C GLU A 95 -6.09 -11.83 -3.23
N HIS A 96 -6.83 -11.37 -2.24
CA HIS A 96 -6.64 -11.75 -0.85
C HIS A 96 -7.97 -11.97 -0.15
N ASP A 97 -8.17 -13.17 0.38
CA ASP A 97 -9.32 -13.45 1.22
C ASP A 97 -9.10 -12.83 2.61
N LEU A 98 -9.74 -11.70 2.83
CA LEU A 98 -9.66 -10.95 4.09
C LEU A 98 -10.88 -11.18 4.99
N ARG A 99 -11.73 -12.18 4.74
CA ARG A 99 -12.94 -12.42 5.54
C ARG A 99 -12.61 -12.62 7.01
N GLU A 100 -11.61 -13.44 7.32
CA GLU A 100 -11.19 -13.70 8.70
C GLU A 100 -10.64 -12.45 9.41
N VAL A 101 -10.02 -11.54 8.67
CA VAL A 101 -9.52 -10.27 9.22
C VAL A 101 -10.67 -9.28 9.42
N LYS A 102 -11.57 -9.16 8.43
CA LYS A 102 -12.64 -8.16 8.43
C LYS A 102 -13.80 -8.49 9.35
N PHE A 103 -14.08 -9.78 9.53
CA PHE A 103 -15.21 -10.29 10.31
C PHE A 103 -14.76 -11.03 11.58
N ASN A 104 -13.57 -10.76 12.06
CA ASN A 104 -13.11 -11.30 13.32
C ASN A 104 -13.89 -10.66 14.47
N ASP A 105 -14.59 -11.48 15.25
CA ASP A 105 -15.39 -11.07 16.41
C ASP A 105 -14.56 -10.92 17.70
N GLY A 106 -13.25 -11.15 17.62
CA GLY A 106 -12.33 -11.10 18.75
C GLY A 106 -12.41 -12.32 19.67
N THR A 107 -13.34 -13.25 19.44
CA THR A 107 -13.52 -14.47 20.26
C THR A 107 -13.02 -15.71 19.58
N HIS A 108 -13.11 -15.77 18.26
CA HIS A 108 -12.64 -16.89 17.45
C HIS A 108 -11.37 -16.51 16.74
N TYR A 109 -10.30 -17.22 17.12
CA TYR A 109 -9.00 -17.03 16.52
C TYR A 109 -8.76 -18.13 15.48
N ASN A 110 -8.85 -17.78 14.21
CA ASN A 110 -8.45 -18.66 13.10
C ASN A 110 -7.13 -18.19 12.52
N TYR A 111 -6.05 -18.82 12.97
CA TYR A 111 -4.76 -18.66 12.33
C TYR A 111 -4.72 -19.49 11.05
N VAL A 112 -4.62 -18.84 9.90
CA VAL A 112 -4.31 -19.50 8.64
C VAL A 112 -2.80 -19.39 8.40
N PRO A 113 -2.04 -20.51 8.49
CA PRO A 113 -0.59 -20.50 8.25
C PRO A 113 -0.29 -19.94 6.85
N GLY A 114 0.62 -18.97 6.77
CA GLY A 114 1.05 -18.39 5.49
C GLY A 114 0.21 -17.21 4.99
N SER A 115 -0.87 -16.83 5.67
CA SER A 115 -1.68 -15.65 5.29
C SER A 115 -1.01 -14.32 5.61
N GLY A 116 0.09 -14.31 6.36
CA GLY A 116 0.71 -13.09 6.89
C GLY A 116 -0.14 -12.37 7.94
N ALA A 117 -1.28 -12.95 8.33
CA ALA A 117 -2.10 -12.40 9.38
C ALA A 117 -1.34 -12.49 10.71
N LEU A 118 -1.10 -11.35 11.31
CA LEU A 118 -0.56 -11.26 12.66
C LEU A 118 -1.51 -11.98 13.63
N ARG A 119 -0.95 -12.62 14.66
CA ARG A 119 -1.73 -13.20 15.76
C ARG A 119 -2.62 -12.12 16.36
N MET A 120 -3.91 -12.23 16.13
CA MET A 120 -4.90 -11.28 16.63
C MET A 120 -5.59 -11.91 17.83
N GLY A 121 -5.34 -11.39 19.01
CA GLY A 121 -6.07 -11.75 20.23
C GLY A 121 -7.33 -10.88 20.41
N PRO A 122 -8.04 -11.03 21.53
CA PRO A 122 -9.22 -10.21 21.85
C PRO A 122 -8.99 -8.71 21.77
N THR A 123 -7.74 -8.26 21.90
CA THR A 123 -7.32 -6.86 21.76
C THR A 123 -7.15 -6.41 20.31
N ALA A 124 -7.11 -7.32 19.35
CA ALA A 124 -6.94 -7.02 17.94
C ALA A 124 -8.27 -6.75 17.20
N PHE A 125 -9.37 -6.85 17.88
CA PHE A 125 -10.69 -6.54 17.34
C PHE A 125 -10.76 -5.15 16.69
N ALA A 126 -10.15 -4.15 17.32
CA ALA A 126 -10.11 -2.78 16.80
C ALA A 126 -9.27 -2.65 15.50
N GLU A 127 -8.22 -3.44 15.36
CA GLU A 127 -7.30 -3.35 14.20
C GLU A 127 -7.92 -3.93 12.91
N ALA A 128 -8.74 -4.96 13.01
CA ALA A 128 -9.44 -5.52 11.86
C ALA A 128 -10.55 -4.57 11.34
N GLN A 129 -11.24 -3.87 12.22
CA GLN A 129 -12.44 -3.10 11.91
C GLN A 129 -12.20 -1.86 11.06
N TRP A 130 -11.06 -1.18 11.16
CA TRP A 130 -10.79 -0.02 10.32
C TRP A 130 -10.77 -0.39 8.82
N ARG A 131 -10.23 -1.58 8.47
CA ARG A 131 -10.25 -2.08 7.08
C ARG A 131 -11.64 -2.43 6.60
N THR A 132 -12.48 -2.97 7.48
CA THR A 132 -13.89 -3.28 7.18
C THR A 132 -14.65 -2.01 6.81
N ASN A 133 -14.43 -0.92 7.54
CA ASN A 133 -15.03 0.37 7.25
C ASN A 133 -14.71 0.85 5.83
N HIS A 134 -13.45 0.74 5.40
CA HIS A 134 -13.08 1.04 4.01
C HIS A 134 -13.83 0.18 3.00
N SER A 135 -14.01 -1.11 3.27
CA SER A 135 -14.72 -2.03 2.37
C SER A 135 -16.24 -1.77 2.32
N VAL A 136 -16.82 -1.25 3.39
CA VAL A 136 -18.24 -0.87 3.44
C VAL A 136 -18.51 0.36 2.58
N HIS A 137 -17.61 1.33 2.61
CA HIS A 137 -17.80 2.63 1.96
C HIS A 137 -17.17 2.75 0.57
N ARG A 138 -16.41 1.75 0.12
CA ARG A 138 -15.71 1.76 -1.17
C ARG A 138 -15.99 0.48 -1.94
N ASN A 139 -16.35 0.63 -3.22
CA ASN A 139 -16.47 -0.48 -4.15
C ASN A 139 -15.36 -0.36 -5.21
N GLY A 140 -14.19 -0.92 -4.93
CA GLY A 140 -13.04 -0.84 -5.81
C GLY A 140 -11.87 -1.63 -5.25
N ASP A 141 -10.75 -1.58 -5.95
CA ASP A 141 -9.51 -2.16 -5.48
C ASP A 141 -8.94 -1.31 -4.34
N ILE A 142 -8.79 -1.93 -3.16
CA ILE A 142 -8.28 -1.26 -1.95
C ILE A 142 -6.75 -1.38 -1.85
N TYR A 143 -6.15 -2.31 -2.62
CA TYR A 143 -4.71 -2.59 -2.64
C TYR A 143 -4.09 -2.56 -4.05
N PRO A 144 -4.34 -1.55 -4.89
CA PRO A 144 -3.82 -1.53 -6.26
C PRO A 144 -2.29 -1.52 -6.31
N THR A 145 -1.63 -1.05 -5.27
CA THR A 145 -0.18 -0.92 -5.19
C THR A 145 0.55 -2.25 -5.32
N HIS A 146 0.04 -3.31 -4.72
CA HIS A 146 0.65 -4.65 -4.79
C HIS A 146 0.69 -5.23 -6.21
N GLY A 147 -0.28 -4.87 -7.05
CA GLY A 147 -0.26 -5.23 -8.46
C GLY A 147 0.53 -4.23 -9.31
N ILE A 148 0.19 -2.95 -9.19
CA ILE A 148 0.76 -1.88 -10.02
C ILE A 148 2.26 -1.67 -9.75
N GLY A 149 2.73 -1.81 -8.51
CA GLY A 149 4.13 -1.54 -8.15
C GLY A 149 5.14 -2.32 -9.00
N PRO A 150 5.10 -3.66 -9.04
CA PRO A 150 5.99 -4.46 -9.87
C PRO A 150 5.90 -4.12 -11.36
N ILE A 151 4.69 -3.90 -11.89
CA ILE A 151 4.50 -3.55 -13.30
C ILE A 151 5.05 -2.16 -13.60
N ALA A 152 4.83 -1.19 -12.72
CA ALA A 152 5.39 0.15 -12.85
C ALA A 152 6.92 0.15 -12.87
N HIS A 153 7.57 -0.73 -12.10
CA HIS A 153 9.01 -0.93 -12.15
C HIS A 153 9.47 -1.52 -13.49
N CYS A 154 8.75 -2.51 -14.02
CA CYS A 154 9.07 -3.13 -15.31
C CYS A 154 8.88 -2.19 -16.50
N MET A 155 7.96 -1.24 -16.39
CA MET A 155 7.62 -0.28 -17.43
C MET A 155 8.26 1.10 -17.21
N ASP A 156 9.18 1.25 -16.27
CA ASP A 156 9.87 2.50 -15.92
C ASP A 156 8.92 3.70 -15.69
N ILE A 157 7.75 3.44 -15.10
CA ILE A 157 6.81 4.50 -14.73
C ILE A 157 7.48 5.46 -13.73
N ASN A 158 7.39 6.77 -14.00
CA ASN A 158 8.08 7.86 -13.32
C ASN A 158 9.63 7.82 -13.44
N ARG A 159 10.15 7.00 -14.35
CA ARG A 159 11.60 6.89 -14.65
C ARG A 159 11.91 6.96 -16.15
N GLY A 160 11.09 7.65 -16.90
CA GLY A 160 11.12 7.77 -18.35
C GLY A 160 9.72 7.62 -18.96
N ASN A 161 8.88 6.76 -18.42
CA ASN A 161 7.48 6.60 -18.80
C ASN A 161 6.53 7.18 -17.74
N ARG A 162 5.27 7.37 -18.12
CA ARG A 162 4.22 7.89 -17.23
C ARG A 162 2.85 7.32 -17.60
N PHE A 163 1.93 7.31 -16.67
CA PHE A 163 0.51 7.10 -16.96
C PHE A 163 -0.05 8.31 -17.73
N LEU A 164 -0.80 8.05 -18.79
CA LEU A 164 -1.47 9.10 -19.59
C LEU A 164 -2.95 9.20 -19.25
N SER A 165 -3.58 8.08 -18.92
CA SER A 165 -4.98 8.00 -18.55
C SER A 165 -5.24 6.83 -17.63
N LEU A 166 -6.33 6.90 -16.88
CA LEU A 166 -6.86 5.83 -16.06
C LEU A 166 -8.34 5.70 -16.32
N SER A 167 -8.81 4.46 -16.48
CA SER A 167 -10.23 4.15 -16.44
C SER A 167 -10.47 3.03 -15.42
N ALA A 168 -11.59 3.10 -14.72
CA ALA A 168 -11.96 2.09 -13.74
C ALA A 168 -13.38 1.61 -13.97
N MET A 169 -13.58 0.31 -13.83
CA MET A 169 -14.89 -0.33 -13.83
C MET A 169 -14.98 -1.30 -12.66
N ALA A 170 -16.10 -1.30 -11.99
CA ALA A 170 -16.38 -2.23 -10.91
C ALA A 170 -17.79 -2.82 -11.07
N THR A 171 -17.92 -4.10 -10.73
CA THR A 171 -19.25 -4.71 -10.56
C THR A 171 -19.84 -4.34 -9.19
N GLN A 172 -21.09 -4.67 -8.97
CA GLN A 172 -21.65 -4.59 -7.62
C GLN A 172 -20.88 -5.51 -6.68
N SER A 173 -20.61 -5.04 -5.47
CA SER A 173 -20.04 -5.85 -4.41
C SER A 173 -21.00 -6.99 -4.03
N ARG A 174 -20.56 -8.24 -4.12
CA ARG A 174 -21.38 -9.44 -3.85
C ARG A 174 -20.76 -10.36 -2.82
N GLY A 175 -19.44 -10.51 -2.83
CA GLY A 175 -18.75 -11.52 -2.04
C GLY A 175 -18.97 -11.35 -0.54
N LEU A 176 -18.66 -10.19 0.00
CA LEU A 176 -18.82 -9.91 1.43
C LEU A 176 -20.29 -9.87 1.85
N HIS A 177 -21.16 -9.31 1.01
CA HIS A 177 -22.60 -9.25 1.29
C HIS A 177 -23.27 -10.65 1.36
N LYS A 178 -22.76 -11.63 0.63
CA LYS A 178 -23.27 -13.01 0.70
C LYS A 178 -22.66 -13.82 1.85
N PHE A 179 -21.59 -13.34 2.44
CA PHE A 179 -20.92 -14.00 3.55
C PHE A 179 -21.57 -13.68 4.90
N ILE A 180 -22.13 -12.49 5.04
CA ILE A 180 -22.88 -12.02 6.21
C ILE A 180 -24.34 -12.49 6.08
#